data_b52212b34dc102d7f04ee4020e6c5af9
#
_entry.id   b52212b34dc102d7f04ee4020e6c5af9
#
_cell.length_a   1.000
_cell.length_b   1.000
_cell.length_c   1.000
_cell.angle_alpha   90.00
_cell.angle_beta   90.00
_cell.angle_gamma   90.00
#
_symmetry.space_group_name_H-M   'P 1'
#
loop_
_entity.id
_entity.type
_entity.pdbx_description
1 polymer ?
#
loop_
_entity_poly.entity_id
_entity_poly.type
_entity_poly.pdbx_seq_one_letter_code
_entity_poly.pdbx_strand_id
1 'polypeptide(L)'
;MAESKYGKYIITGAKSDLKPPPYRRDAAEIAAGDHTRLIYLDDEVIKGAFYVECVWYWKGSEHPIVGAHTHPFDEVITFLGTNREDPQDLCGEVELWLEDEKHILTKSCLVFVPKGMKHCPLIIRRVDRPIFHFTTGPGGRYE
;
A
#
# COMPACT_ATOMS: atom_id res chain seq x y z
N MET A 1 28.17 22.18 0.92
CA MET A 1 26.88 22.47 0.30
C MET A 1 25.90 22.97 1.38
N ALA A 2 25.21 24.05 1.10
CA ALA A 2 24.29 24.59 2.07
C ALA A 2 23.09 23.64 2.26
N GLU A 3 22.68 23.47 3.49
CA GLU A 3 21.53 22.66 3.83
C GLU A 3 20.25 23.33 3.35
N SER A 4 19.36 22.56 2.74
CA SER A 4 18.08 23.07 2.29
C SER A 4 17.17 23.37 3.47
N LYS A 5 16.54 24.54 3.47
CA LYS A 5 15.62 24.94 4.52
C LYS A 5 14.36 24.08 4.56
N TYR A 6 13.90 23.61 3.41
CA TYR A 6 12.64 22.85 3.30
C TYR A 6 12.82 21.42 2.81
N GLY A 7 14.06 20.99 2.62
CA GLY A 7 14.36 19.65 2.14
C GLY A 7 13.84 18.53 3.03
N LYS A 8 13.64 18.81 4.32
CA LYS A 8 13.08 17.84 5.28
C LYS A 8 11.66 17.40 4.96
N TYR A 9 10.95 18.16 4.12
CA TYR A 9 9.60 17.80 3.70
C TYR A 9 9.59 16.90 2.45
N ILE A 10 10.75 16.66 1.86
CA ILE A 10 10.88 15.84 0.66
C ILE A 10 11.35 14.44 1.08
N ILE A 11 10.45 13.47 0.96
CA ILE A 11 10.72 12.09 1.38
C ILE A 11 11.04 11.26 0.15
N THR A 12 12.22 10.64 0.14
CA THR A 12 12.70 9.88 -1.01
C THR A 12 12.95 8.41 -0.70
N GLY A 13 12.60 7.95 0.50
CA GLY A 13 12.88 6.57 0.88
C GLY A 13 11.86 5.97 1.82
N ALA A 14 11.95 4.68 1.99
CA ALA A 14 11.14 3.94 2.95
C ALA A 14 11.74 4.09 4.35
N LYS A 15 10.88 3.96 5.36
CA LYS A 15 11.29 3.93 6.75
C LYS A 15 11.99 2.60 7.02
N SER A 16 13.27 2.64 7.35
CA SER A 16 14.10 1.44 7.47
C SER A 16 13.77 0.59 8.70
N ASP A 17 13.22 1.20 9.74
CA ASP A 17 12.87 0.53 10.99
C ASP A 17 11.37 0.23 11.11
N LEU A 18 10.65 0.24 9.99
CA LEU A 18 9.22 -0.05 9.99
C LEU A 18 8.98 -1.49 10.46
N LYS A 19 8.15 -1.61 11.50
CA LYS A 19 7.72 -2.92 12.01
C LYS A 19 6.27 -3.13 11.61
N PRO A 20 5.97 -4.14 10.80
CA PRO A 20 4.59 -4.39 10.41
C PRO A 20 3.75 -4.85 11.61
N PRO A 21 2.46 -4.50 11.63
CA PRO A 21 1.55 -5.02 12.65
C PRO A 21 1.41 -6.56 12.56
N PRO A 22 0.94 -7.22 13.62
CA PRO A 22 0.84 -8.69 13.63
C PRO A 22 -0.03 -9.29 12.52
N TYR A 23 -1.03 -8.58 12.03
CA TYR A 23 -1.89 -9.06 10.95
C TYR A 23 -1.22 -9.00 9.58
N ARG A 24 -0.07 -8.36 9.49
CA ARG A 24 0.68 -8.19 8.26
C ARG A 24 1.79 -9.22 8.22
N ARG A 25 1.90 -9.93 7.12
CA ARG A 25 3.00 -10.88 6.98
C ARG A 25 4.31 -10.14 6.90
N ASP A 26 5.33 -10.75 7.46
CA ASP A 26 6.69 -10.22 7.34
C ASP A 26 7.07 -10.19 5.86
N ALA A 27 7.62 -9.07 5.43
CA ALA A 27 8.11 -8.92 4.06
C ALA A 27 9.14 -9.99 3.69
N ALA A 28 9.82 -10.57 4.67
CA ALA A 28 10.77 -11.66 4.45
C ALA A 28 10.08 -12.93 3.96
N GLU A 29 8.80 -13.12 4.23
CA GLU A 29 8.03 -14.27 3.76
C GLU A 29 7.56 -14.10 2.32
N ILE A 30 7.64 -12.90 1.79
CA ILE A 30 7.29 -12.60 0.41
C ILE A 30 8.58 -12.62 -0.39
N ALA A 31 8.58 -13.39 -1.47
CA ALA A 31 9.78 -13.53 -2.29
C ALA A 31 10.34 -12.17 -2.68
N ALA A 32 11.65 -11.99 -2.51
CA ALA A 32 12.33 -10.76 -2.89
C ALA A 32 12.10 -10.52 -4.39
N GLY A 33 11.69 -9.30 -4.73
CA GLY A 33 11.38 -8.92 -6.12
C GLY A 33 9.91 -8.93 -6.47
N ASP A 34 9.04 -9.48 -5.61
CA ASP A 34 7.60 -9.43 -5.87
C ASP A 34 7.06 -8.01 -5.69
N HIS A 35 7.63 -7.26 -4.76
CA HIS A 35 7.23 -5.86 -4.53
C HIS A 35 8.39 -5.05 -3.97
N THR A 36 8.26 -3.73 -4.07
CA THR A 36 9.22 -2.78 -3.50
C THR A 36 8.46 -1.70 -2.76
N ARG A 37 8.68 -1.63 -1.43
CA ARG A 37 8.23 -0.48 -0.65
C ARG A 37 9.16 0.68 -0.98
N LEU A 38 8.61 1.70 -1.63
CA LEU A 38 9.41 2.77 -2.20
C LEU A 38 9.56 3.96 -1.28
N ILE A 39 8.45 4.42 -0.72
CA ILE A 39 8.40 5.66 0.08
C ILE A 39 7.44 5.42 1.23
N TYR A 40 7.79 5.96 2.40
CA TYR A 40 6.94 5.86 3.58
C TYR A 40 7.00 7.15 4.39
N LEU A 41 5.84 7.61 4.83
CA LEU A 41 5.68 8.78 5.69
C LEU A 41 4.72 8.44 6.82
N ASP A 42 5.05 8.86 8.03
CA ASP A 42 4.16 8.84 9.18
C ASP A 42 4.59 9.88 10.22
N ASP A 43 3.94 9.87 11.37
CA ASP A 43 4.19 10.81 12.47
C ASP A 43 5.63 10.71 13.01
N GLU A 44 6.28 9.56 12.86
CA GLU A 44 7.68 9.41 13.30
C GLU A 44 8.67 9.97 12.28
N VAL A 45 8.28 10.08 11.03
CA VAL A 45 9.14 10.68 9.99
C VAL A 45 9.04 12.19 10.05
N ILE A 46 7.81 12.71 10.06
CA ILE A 46 7.54 14.13 10.27
C ILE A 46 6.42 14.23 11.28
N LYS A 47 6.69 14.83 12.42
CA LYS A 47 5.70 14.93 13.49
C LYS A 47 4.41 15.58 13.01
N GLY A 48 3.29 14.92 13.27
CA GLY A 48 1.98 15.38 12.88
C GLY A 48 1.55 14.95 11.49
N ALA A 49 2.42 14.25 10.75
CA ALA A 49 2.07 13.76 9.43
C ALA A 49 1.11 12.58 9.53
N PHE A 50 0.18 12.50 8.58
CA PHE A 50 -0.60 11.29 8.38
C PHE A 50 0.30 10.23 7.70
N TYR A 51 -0.13 8.96 7.69
CA TYR A 51 0.69 7.95 7.06
C TYR A 51 0.42 7.87 5.56
N VAL A 52 1.48 7.59 4.81
CA VAL A 52 1.42 7.28 3.38
C VAL A 52 2.45 6.20 3.10
N GLU A 53 2.04 5.14 2.42
CA GLU A 53 2.96 4.09 1.98
C GLU A 53 2.80 3.92 0.48
N CYS A 54 3.91 3.99 -0.26
CA CYS A 54 3.95 3.79 -1.71
C CYS A 54 4.72 2.53 -2.02
N VAL A 55 4.11 1.65 -2.82
CA VAL A 55 4.66 0.33 -3.12
C VAL A 55 4.49 0.02 -4.60
N TRP A 56 5.54 -0.52 -5.20
CA TRP A 56 5.45 -1.13 -6.52
C TRP A 56 5.23 -2.62 -6.38
N TYR A 57 4.28 -3.17 -7.13
CA TYR A 57 4.14 -4.61 -7.30
C TYR A 57 4.64 -5.01 -8.67
N TRP A 58 5.61 -5.93 -8.69
CA TRP A 58 6.27 -6.39 -9.91
C TRP A 58 5.75 -7.73 -10.38
N LYS A 59 5.27 -8.55 -9.45
CA LYS A 59 4.94 -9.94 -9.70
C LYS A 59 3.78 -10.37 -8.80
N GLY A 60 2.93 -11.24 -9.32
CA GLY A 60 1.84 -11.82 -8.56
C GLY A 60 2.32 -12.84 -7.53
N SER A 61 1.49 -13.10 -6.54
CA SER A 61 1.73 -14.08 -5.49
C SER A 61 0.42 -14.76 -5.13
N GLU A 62 0.50 -15.99 -4.67
CA GLU A 62 -0.68 -16.72 -4.17
C GLU A 62 -0.91 -16.46 -2.69
N HIS A 63 0.01 -15.80 -2.02
CA HIS A 63 -0.04 -15.59 -0.59
C HIS A 63 -0.56 -14.19 -0.25
N PRO A 64 -1.41 -14.06 0.79
CA PRO A 64 -1.84 -12.76 1.25
C PRO A 64 -0.65 -11.91 1.70
N ILE A 65 -0.63 -10.65 1.27
CA ILE A 65 0.35 -9.68 1.72
C ILE A 65 -0.04 -9.15 3.09
N VAL A 66 -1.35 -8.94 3.26
CA VAL A 66 -1.92 -8.37 4.49
C VAL A 66 -3.11 -9.21 4.90
N GLY A 67 -3.19 -9.55 6.17
CA GLY A 67 -4.34 -10.25 6.75
C GLY A 67 -5.48 -9.31 7.09
N ALA A 68 -6.64 -9.89 7.38
CA ALA A 68 -7.83 -9.12 7.75
C ALA A 68 -7.60 -8.33 9.03
N HIS A 69 -8.02 -7.06 9.04
CA HIS A 69 -7.83 -6.16 10.17
C HIS A 69 -8.75 -4.94 10.06
N THR A 70 -8.76 -4.12 11.10
CA THR A 70 -9.46 -2.85 11.14
C THR A 70 -8.48 -1.74 11.52
N HIS A 71 -8.85 -0.50 11.22
CA HIS A 71 -8.10 0.68 11.66
C HIS A 71 -9.00 1.64 12.42
N PRO A 72 -8.44 2.42 13.36
CA PRO A 72 -9.19 3.47 14.05
C PRO A 72 -9.29 4.76 13.25
N PHE A 73 -9.14 4.70 11.92
CA PHE A 73 -9.20 5.85 11.01
C PHE A 73 -9.69 5.40 9.63
N ASP A 74 -10.16 6.37 8.84
CA ASP A 74 -10.49 6.12 7.44
C ASP A 74 -9.21 5.92 6.64
N GLU A 75 -9.24 4.96 5.71
CA GLU A 75 -8.07 4.64 4.89
C GLU A 75 -8.43 4.68 3.42
N VAL A 76 -7.49 5.12 2.60
CA VAL A 76 -7.58 5.03 1.14
C VAL A 76 -6.54 4.02 0.67
N ILE A 77 -6.98 3.07 -0.16
CA ILE A 77 -6.12 2.06 -0.78
C ILE A 77 -6.25 2.23 -2.28
N THR A 78 -5.13 2.40 -2.98
CA THR A 78 -5.14 2.73 -4.40
C THR A 78 -4.27 1.75 -5.19
N PHE A 79 -4.80 1.28 -6.32
CA PHE A 79 -4.06 0.45 -7.26
C PHE A 79 -4.14 1.09 -8.64
N LEU A 80 -3.00 1.41 -9.23
CA LEU A 80 -2.91 2.11 -10.50
C LEU A 80 -2.15 1.28 -11.53
N GLY A 81 -2.76 1.11 -12.71
CA GLY A 81 -2.09 0.47 -13.83
C GLY A 81 -1.11 1.41 -14.51
N THR A 82 -0.20 0.81 -15.28
CA THR A 82 0.90 1.54 -15.92
C THR A 82 0.88 1.41 -17.44
N ASN A 83 -0.22 0.93 -18.01
CA ASN A 83 -0.35 0.87 -19.46
C ASN A 83 -0.75 2.25 -19.99
N ARG A 84 0.16 2.91 -20.67
CA ARG A 84 -0.07 4.24 -21.20
C ARG A 84 -1.23 4.29 -22.19
N GLU A 85 -1.45 3.21 -22.93
CA GLU A 85 -2.51 3.14 -23.94
C GLU A 85 -3.89 2.94 -23.32
N ASP A 86 -3.95 2.39 -22.10
CA ASP A 86 -5.18 2.22 -21.34
C ASP A 86 -4.87 2.26 -19.85
N PRO A 87 -4.74 3.46 -19.27
CA PRO A 87 -4.36 3.58 -17.84
C PRO A 87 -5.41 3.03 -16.88
N GLN A 88 -6.64 2.85 -17.33
CA GLN A 88 -7.69 2.29 -16.50
C GLN A 88 -7.54 0.77 -16.33
N ASP A 89 -6.89 0.10 -17.27
CA ASP A 89 -6.61 -1.32 -17.14
C ASP A 89 -5.47 -1.53 -16.16
N LEU A 90 -5.73 -2.27 -15.10
CA LEU A 90 -4.70 -2.55 -14.10
C LEU A 90 -3.59 -3.45 -14.66
N CYS A 91 -3.88 -4.19 -15.74
CA CYS A 91 -2.99 -5.20 -16.32
C CYS A 91 -2.55 -6.18 -15.24
N GLY A 92 -3.50 -6.62 -14.47
CA GLY A 92 -3.30 -7.52 -13.36
C GLY A 92 -4.60 -7.82 -12.66
N GLU A 93 -4.47 -8.55 -11.56
CA GLU A 93 -5.64 -8.96 -10.78
C GLU A 93 -5.28 -8.90 -9.29
N VAL A 94 -6.08 -8.16 -8.54
CA VAL A 94 -5.90 -7.99 -7.10
C VAL A 94 -7.15 -8.47 -6.39
N GLU A 95 -6.98 -9.35 -5.42
CA GLU A 95 -8.07 -9.79 -4.55
C GLU A 95 -8.03 -8.97 -3.26
N LEU A 96 -9.13 -8.29 -2.97
CA LEU A 96 -9.27 -7.50 -1.74
C LEU A 96 -10.62 -7.79 -1.11
N TRP A 97 -10.60 -8.12 0.15
CA TRP A 97 -11.82 -8.37 0.93
C TRP A 97 -12.24 -7.12 1.69
N LEU A 98 -13.52 -6.80 1.63
CA LEU A 98 -14.17 -5.76 2.44
C LEU A 98 -15.25 -6.46 3.24
N GLU A 99 -15.09 -6.54 4.55
CA GLU A 99 -15.90 -7.37 5.44
C GLU A 99 -15.89 -8.81 4.93
N ASP A 100 -17.06 -9.38 4.63
CA ASP A 100 -17.19 -10.77 4.13
C ASP A 100 -17.30 -10.84 2.61
N GLU A 101 -17.04 -9.74 1.90
CA GLU A 101 -17.14 -9.69 0.44
C GLU A 101 -15.77 -9.72 -0.22
N LYS A 102 -15.59 -10.66 -1.15
CA LYS A 102 -14.41 -10.75 -1.98
C LYS A 102 -14.56 -9.90 -3.23
N HIS A 103 -13.62 -9.00 -3.46
CA HIS A 103 -13.58 -8.18 -4.66
C HIS A 103 -12.35 -8.51 -5.48
N ILE A 104 -12.55 -8.71 -6.78
CA ILE A 104 -11.46 -8.93 -7.73
C ILE A 104 -11.31 -7.65 -8.54
N LEU A 105 -10.19 -6.97 -8.35
CA LEU A 105 -9.91 -5.68 -8.96
C LEU A 105 -9.03 -5.87 -10.19
N THR A 106 -9.55 -5.46 -11.34
CA THR A 106 -8.83 -5.54 -12.61
C THR A 106 -8.69 -4.19 -13.29
N LYS A 107 -9.20 -3.14 -12.65
CA LYS A 107 -9.11 -1.76 -13.14
C LYS A 107 -8.36 -0.91 -12.13
N SER A 108 -7.71 0.14 -12.61
CA SER A 108 -7.15 1.16 -11.73
C SER A 108 -8.29 1.71 -10.87
N CYS A 109 -8.08 1.74 -9.56
CA CYS A 109 -9.15 2.10 -8.63
C CYS A 109 -8.62 2.65 -7.32
N LEU A 110 -9.51 3.32 -6.63
CA LEU A 110 -9.31 3.79 -5.27
C LEU A 110 -10.40 3.16 -4.40
N VAL A 111 -9.98 2.54 -3.31
CA VAL A 111 -10.90 1.94 -2.34
C VAL A 111 -10.90 2.79 -1.08
N PHE A 112 -12.06 3.29 -0.69
CA PHE A 112 -12.22 4.01 0.57
C PHE A 112 -12.68 3.01 1.62
N VAL A 113 -11.91 2.88 2.69
CA VAL A 113 -12.22 1.98 3.80
C VAL A 113 -12.61 2.83 5.00
N PRO A 114 -13.89 2.88 5.37
CA PRO A 114 -14.31 3.64 6.54
C PRO A 114 -13.67 3.12 7.82
N LYS A 115 -13.47 4.01 8.76
CA LYS A 115 -13.02 3.67 10.10
C LYS A 115 -13.80 2.49 10.66
N GLY A 116 -13.08 1.49 11.15
CA GLY A 116 -13.68 0.31 11.79
C GLY A 116 -14.13 -0.79 10.83
N MET A 117 -14.12 -0.55 9.53
CA MET A 117 -14.46 -1.61 8.57
C MET A 117 -13.33 -2.64 8.50
N LYS A 118 -13.67 -3.91 8.65
CA LYS A 118 -12.72 -5.00 8.46
C LYS A 118 -12.40 -5.12 6.97
N HIS A 119 -11.13 -5.16 6.64
CA HIS A 119 -10.67 -5.28 5.26
C HIS A 119 -9.45 -6.18 5.16
N CYS A 120 -9.13 -6.59 3.95
CA CYS A 120 -8.15 -7.64 3.65
C CYS A 120 -8.74 -9.01 4.05
N PRO A 121 -8.13 -10.14 3.66
CA PRO A 121 -6.80 -10.22 3.08
C PRO A 121 -6.66 -9.52 1.74
N LEU A 122 -5.43 -9.12 1.44
CA LEU A 122 -5.02 -8.54 0.17
C LEU A 122 -4.07 -9.52 -0.52
N ILE A 123 -4.41 -9.92 -1.73
CA ILE A 123 -3.58 -10.83 -2.52
C ILE A 123 -3.38 -10.22 -3.91
N ILE A 124 -2.12 -10.07 -4.31
CA ILE A 124 -1.78 -9.60 -5.65
C ILE A 124 -1.69 -10.85 -6.53
N ARG A 125 -2.79 -11.18 -7.21
CA ARG A 125 -2.94 -12.44 -7.94
C ARG A 125 -2.12 -12.50 -9.22
N ARG A 126 -2.09 -11.40 -9.96
CA ARG A 126 -1.42 -11.34 -11.25
C ARG A 126 -0.92 -9.93 -11.51
N VAL A 127 0.27 -9.83 -12.08
CA VAL A 127 0.87 -8.57 -12.51
C VAL A 127 1.45 -8.77 -13.91
N ASP A 128 0.73 -8.31 -14.93
CA ASP A 128 1.20 -8.38 -16.31
C ASP A 128 2.08 -7.18 -16.65
N ARG A 129 1.80 -6.04 -16.02
CA ARG A 129 2.62 -4.82 -16.03
C ARG A 129 2.70 -4.29 -14.62
N PRO A 130 3.76 -3.56 -14.24
CA PRO A 130 3.90 -3.07 -12.87
C PRO A 130 2.66 -2.35 -12.39
N ILE A 131 2.27 -2.62 -11.15
CA ILE A 131 1.13 -1.96 -10.50
C ILE A 131 1.68 -1.04 -9.43
N PHE A 132 1.29 0.25 -9.48
CA PHE A 132 1.61 1.18 -8.42
C PHE A 132 0.48 1.17 -7.40
N HIS A 133 0.89 1.11 -6.12
CA HIS A 133 -0.03 1.03 -5.00
C HIS A 133 0.37 2.07 -3.97
N PHE A 134 -0.61 2.80 -3.44
CA PHE A 134 -0.36 3.55 -2.23
C PHE A 134 -1.55 3.45 -1.29
N THR A 135 -1.26 3.56 0.01
CA THR A 135 -2.26 3.67 1.05
C THR A 135 -1.98 4.92 1.86
N THR A 136 -3.02 5.53 2.36
CA THR A 136 -2.91 6.72 3.19
C THR A 136 -4.11 6.82 4.13
N GLY A 137 -3.88 7.46 5.27
CA GLY A 137 -4.93 7.73 6.24
C GLY A 137 -4.46 8.75 7.28
N PRO A 138 -5.38 9.42 7.96
CA PRO A 138 -5.05 10.51 8.87
C PRO A 138 -4.55 10.04 10.24
N GLY A 139 -4.31 8.76 10.44
CA GLY A 139 -4.02 8.21 11.76
C GLY A 139 -2.65 8.51 12.33
N GLY A 140 -1.75 9.16 11.61
CA GLY A 140 -0.41 9.47 12.08
C GLY A 140 0.54 8.28 12.12
N ARG A 141 0.01 7.10 12.35
CA ARG A 141 0.74 5.82 12.32
C ARG A 141 -0.11 4.77 11.66
N TYR A 142 0.56 3.84 11.03
CA TYR A 142 -0.11 2.66 10.52
C TYR A 142 -0.35 1.69 11.68
N GLU A 143 -1.61 1.47 12.00
CA GLU A 143 -2.02 0.59 13.10
C GLU A 143 -2.94 -0.51 12.66
#